data_adfcf958a2b4dae6f8a5d2af968913d2
#
_entry.id   adfcf958a2b4dae6f8a5d2af968913d2
#
_cell.length_a   1.000
_cell.length_b   1.000
_cell.length_c   1.000
_cell.angle_alpha   90.00
_cell.angle_beta   90.00
_cell.angle_gamma   90.00
#
_symmetry.space_group_name_H-M   'P 1'
#
loop_
_entity.id
_entity.type
_entity.pdbx_description
1 polymer ?
#
loop_
_entity_poly.entity_id
_entity_poly.type
_entity_poly.pdbx_seq_one_letter_code
_entity_poly.pdbx_strand_id
1 'polypeptide(L)'
;MFRMFEATKFSATKRFAVLASICAAVLAIVVPISAITYGEIDGNRHPAVLLLLMDVGGAPAYRCSGTLISPTVFLTAGHCTGEPGEFSGMRVFTESNVQNGNNNYPFAGPNSIEALTWSAHPLFTEAQFFLHDVGVVVLQKPLKLKAGGYGVLPTEGELDSLQPRSSTIFTSVGYGLQRVNPVFVTAEKIRMLAQPHLIQINTGFTGGFSLLLSNNASTGGTCFGDSGGPNYLGTSNVVAGVTSFGLNGSCGGTGGVFRLDKADVLDFVKSFLR
;
A
#
# COMPACT_ATOMS: atom_id res chain seq x y z
N MET A 1 42.97 -7.94 63.02
CA MET A 1 41.92 -8.97 62.82
C MET A 1 41.26 -8.77 61.49
N PHE A 2 41.85 -9.36 60.45
CA PHE A 2 41.40 -9.21 59.05
C PHE A 2 40.46 -10.38 58.71
N ARG A 3 39.22 -10.14 58.35
CA ARG A 3 38.28 -11.14 57.76
C ARG A 3 38.52 -11.19 56.25
N MET A 4 38.98 -12.34 55.76
CA MET A 4 39.04 -12.66 54.34
C MET A 4 37.63 -12.89 53.80
N PHE A 5 37.29 -12.20 52.67
CA PHE A 5 36.09 -12.47 51.90
C PHE A 5 36.33 -13.70 51.04
N GLU A 6 35.60 -14.78 51.23
CA GLU A 6 35.54 -15.93 50.34
C GLU A 6 34.81 -15.57 49.08
N ALA A 7 35.53 -15.62 47.95
CA ALA A 7 34.94 -15.50 46.64
C ALA A 7 34.31 -16.84 46.21
N THR A 8 33.00 -16.89 46.15
CA THR A 8 32.25 -18.04 45.63
C THR A 8 32.59 -18.28 44.16
N LYS A 9 33.32 -19.37 43.89
CA LYS A 9 33.62 -19.85 42.52
C LYS A 9 32.33 -20.41 41.89
N PHE A 10 31.73 -19.65 41.00
CA PHE A 10 30.66 -20.19 40.12
C PHE A 10 31.28 -21.17 39.12
N SER A 11 30.77 -22.41 39.09
CA SER A 11 31.21 -23.46 38.18
C SER A 11 31.12 -23.00 36.70
N ALA A 12 32.16 -23.29 35.93
CA ALA A 12 32.23 -22.95 34.51
C ALA A 12 31.00 -23.46 33.67
N THR A 13 30.43 -24.57 34.07
CA THR A 13 29.21 -25.16 33.49
C THR A 13 27.96 -24.27 33.62
N LYS A 14 27.76 -23.56 34.76
CA LYS A 14 26.65 -22.64 34.97
C LYS A 14 26.80 -21.34 34.12
N ARG A 15 28.02 -20.89 33.92
CA ARG A 15 28.31 -19.73 33.04
C ARG A 15 28.04 -20.01 31.56
N PHE A 16 28.37 -21.23 31.10
CA PHE A 16 28.06 -21.67 29.73
C PHE A 16 26.55 -21.81 29.47
N ALA A 17 25.80 -22.35 30.43
CA ALA A 17 24.35 -22.47 30.32
C ALA A 17 23.62 -21.13 30.24
N VAL A 18 24.04 -20.13 31.04
CA VAL A 18 23.46 -18.78 31.03
C VAL A 18 23.81 -18.04 29.74
N LEU A 19 25.04 -18.14 29.25
CA LEU A 19 25.45 -17.56 27.97
C LEU A 19 24.71 -18.20 26.78
N ALA A 20 24.56 -19.52 26.77
CA ALA A 20 23.80 -20.23 25.74
C ALA A 20 22.31 -19.85 25.74
N SER A 21 21.70 -19.67 26.92
CA SER A 21 20.29 -19.21 27.05
C SER A 21 20.11 -17.76 26.59
N ILE A 22 21.07 -16.88 26.82
CA ILE A 22 21.02 -15.48 26.34
C ILE A 22 21.20 -15.43 24.82
N CYS A 23 22.12 -16.23 24.25
CA CYS A 23 22.27 -16.32 22.80
C CYS A 23 21.04 -16.93 22.12
N ALA A 24 20.39 -17.93 22.71
CA ALA A 24 19.15 -18.52 22.18
C ALA A 24 17.95 -17.55 22.25
N ALA A 25 17.89 -16.71 23.28
CA ALA A 25 16.84 -15.68 23.39
C ALA A 25 17.03 -14.52 22.41
N VAL A 26 18.26 -14.18 22.02
CA VAL A 26 18.54 -13.12 21.03
C VAL A 26 18.29 -13.61 19.60
N LEU A 27 18.37 -14.92 19.32
CA LEU A 27 18.10 -15.50 17.98
C LEU A 27 16.61 -15.65 17.65
N ALA A 28 15.69 -15.40 18.60
CA ALA A 28 14.25 -15.61 18.41
C ALA A 28 13.46 -14.33 18.04
N ILE A 29 14.11 -13.18 17.90
CA ILE A 29 13.44 -11.96 17.40
C ILE A 29 13.80 -11.82 15.91
N VAL A 30 13.29 -12.73 15.09
CA VAL A 30 13.07 -12.45 13.68
C VAL A 30 11.86 -11.53 13.62
N VAL A 31 12.09 -10.22 13.68
CA VAL A 31 11.06 -9.25 13.34
C VAL A 31 10.79 -9.45 11.85
N PRO A 32 9.58 -9.85 11.43
CA PRO A 32 9.26 -9.93 10.01
C PRO A 32 9.44 -8.53 9.41
N ILE A 33 10.33 -8.42 8.44
CA ILE A 33 10.52 -7.19 7.67
C ILE A 33 9.33 -7.10 6.71
N SER A 34 8.50 -6.11 6.92
CA SER A 34 7.16 -5.98 6.32
C SER A 34 7.14 -4.98 5.16
N ALA A 35 6.38 -5.26 4.11
CA ALA A 35 6.06 -4.38 2.98
C ALA A 35 5.13 -3.23 3.42
N ILE A 36 4.96 -2.18 2.60
CA ILE A 36 4.63 -0.87 3.14
C ILE A 36 5.69 -0.58 4.22
N THR A 37 6.44 0.45 4.12
CA THR A 37 7.56 0.68 5.06
C THR A 37 7.06 0.60 6.51
N TYR A 38 7.68 -0.27 7.31
CA TYR A 38 7.29 -0.54 8.70
C TYR A 38 5.82 -1.01 8.91
N GLY A 39 5.19 -1.58 7.88
CA GLY A 39 3.85 -2.16 7.96
C GLY A 39 3.85 -3.63 8.43
N GLU A 40 2.71 -4.28 8.35
CA GLU A 40 2.55 -5.70 8.66
C GLU A 40 1.92 -6.47 7.48
N ILE A 41 2.09 -7.78 7.44
CA ILE A 41 1.47 -8.64 6.41
C ILE A 41 -0.05 -8.53 6.50
N ASP A 42 -0.70 -8.11 5.41
CA ASP A 42 -2.16 -8.04 5.33
C ASP A 42 -2.81 -9.42 5.42
N GLY A 43 -2.15 -10.42 4.86
CA GLY A 43 -2.76 -11.74 4.70
C GLY A 43 -3.99 -11.66 3.81
N ASN A 44 -5.16 -11.94 4.37
CA ASN A 44 -6.43 -11.90 3.64
C ASN A 44 -7.47 -10.95 4.28
N ARG A 45 -7.00 -9.90 4.97
CA ARG A 45 -7.88 -8.90 5.59
C ARG A 45 -8.55 -7.99 4.55
N HIS A 46 -7.81 -7.63 3.48
CA HIS A 46 -8.27 -6.74 2.41
C HIS A 46 -8.22 -7.44 1.03
N PRO A 47 -9.07 -8.44 0.77
CA PRO A 47 -9.00 -9.25 -0.46
C PRO A 47 -9.35 -8.46 -1.73
N ALA A 48 -9.94 -7.28 -1.63
CA ALA A 48 -10.18 -6.37 -2.75
C ALA A 48 -8.91 -5.70 -3.26
N VAL A 49 -7.85 -5.62 -2.45
CA VAL A 49 -6.59 -4.96 -2.83
C VAL A 49 -5.72 -5.92 -3.62
N LEU A 50 -5.41 -5.53 -4.86
CA LEU A 50 -4.69 -6.36 -5.83
C LEU A 50 -3.44 -5.65 -6.32
N LEU A 51 -2.46 -6.44 -6.79
CA LEU A 51 -1.29 -5.91 -7.50
C LEU A 51 -1.68 -5.69 -8.96
N LEU A 52 -1.45 -4.48 -9.48
CA LEU A 52 -1.59 -4.12 -10.89
C LEU A 52 -0.23 -4.16 -11.56
N LEU A 53 -0.16 -4.77 -12.75
CA LEU A 53 1.02 -4.75 -13.62
C LEU A 53 0.65 -4.11 -14.95
N MET A 54 1.51 -3.24 -15.46
CA MET A 54 1.37 -2.54 -16.72
C MET A 54 2.45 -2.97 -17.70
N ASP A 55 2.06 -3.20 -18.97
CA ASP A 55 2.96 -3.52 -20.06
C ASP A 55 3.26 -2.29 -20.92
N VAL A 56 4.52 -2.15 -21.34
CA VAL A 56 4.97 -1.18 -22.35
C VAL A 56 5.57 -1.94 -23.52
N GLY A 57 5.09 -1.68 -24.73
CA GLY A 57 5.56 -2.38 -25.92
C GLY A 57 5.34 -3.90 -25.87
N GLY A 58 4.33 -4.37 -25.15
CA GLY A 58 4.02 -5.80 -24.99
C GLY A 58 4.84 -6.53 -23.92
N ALA A 59 5.68 -5.83 -23.15
CA ALA A 59 6.49 -6.42 -22.08
C ALA A 59 6.14 -5.82 -20.72
N PRO A 60 6.15 -6.62 -19.62
CA PRO A 60 5.94 -6.14 -18.27
C PRO A 60 6.95 -5.05 -17.90
N ALA A 61 6.47 -3.87 -17.47
CA ALA A 61 7.30 -2.70 -17.22
C ALA A 61 7.11 -2.11 -15.81
N TYR A 62 5.87 -1.84 -15.41
CA TYR A 62 5.58 -1.14 -14.16
C TYR A 62 4.58 -1.89 -13.31
N ARG A 63 4.55 -1.57 -12.02
CA ARG A 63 3.56 -2.12 -11.09
C ARG A 63 3.01 -1.05 -10.17
N CYS A 64 1.74 -1.20 -9.85
CA CYS A 64 0.98 -0.41 -8.90
C CYS A 64 0.17 -1.33 -7.97
N SER A 65 -0.55 -0.73 -7.07
CA SER A 65 -1.61 -1.34 -6.27
C SER A 65 -2.95 -0.73 -6.63
N GLY A 66 -4.03 -1.30 -6.15
CA GLY A 66 -5.37 -0.72 -6.26
C GLY A 66 -6.39 -1.58 -5.55
N THR A 67 -7.65 -1.19 -5.60
CA THR A 67 -8.73 -1.90 -4.92
C THR A 67 -9.97 -2.08 -5.80
N LEU A 68 -10.58 -3.25 -5.73
CA LEU A 68 -11.89 -3.48 -6.35
C LEU A 68 -12.98 -2.73 -5.59
N ILE A 69 -13.80 -1.98 -6.31
CA ILE A 69 -15.02 -1.32 -5.82
C ILE A 69 -16.29 -1.99 -6.37
N SER A 70 -16.13 -2.92 -7.31
CA SER A 70 -17.14 -3.85 -7.78
C SER A 70 -16.46 -5.12 -8.31
N PRO A 71 -17.17 -6.17 -8.73
CA PRO A 71 -16.56 -7.38 -9.26
C PRO A 71 -15.61 -7.17 -10.46
N THR A 72 -15.79 -6.11 -11.24
CA THR A 72 -15.01 -5.83 -12.45
C THR A 72 -14.34 -4.46 -12.46
N VAL A 73 -14.68 -3.58 -11.52
CA VAL A 73 -14.13 -2.21 -11.48
C VAL A 73 -13.04 -2.11 -10.43
N PHE A 74 -11.82 -1.90 -10.88
CA PHE A 74 -10.63 -1.76 -10.07
C PHE A 74 -10.17 -0.30 -10.08
N LEU A 75 -10.14 0.30 -8.90
CA LEU A 75 -9.75 1.68 -8.65
C LEU A 75 -8.25 1.73 -8.36
N THR A 76 -7.55 2.67 -8.98
CA THR A 76 -6.10 2.89 -8.82
C THR A 76 -5.78 4.38 -9.01
N ALA A 77 -4.49 4.75 -9.12
CA ALA A 77 -4.07 6.12 -9.43
C ALA A 77 -4.12 6.40 -10.94
N GLY A 78 -4.24 7.66 -11.34
CA GLY A 78 -4.20 8.10 -12.72
C GLY A 78 -2.86 7.78 -13.39
N HIS A 79 -1.74 8.04 -12.70
CA HIS A 79 -0.41 7.68 -13.21
C HIS A 79 -0.17 6.17 -13.35
N CYS A 80 -1.02 5.32 -12.74
CA CYS A 80 -0.99 3.86 -12.95
C CYS A 80 -1.78 3.42 -14.18
N THR A 81 -2.67 4.25 -14.71
CA THR A 81 -3.41 4.00 -15.95
C THR A 81 -2.82 4.76 -17.15
N GLY A 82 -2.02 5.79 -16.86
CA GLY A 82 -1.28 6.57 -17.84
C GLY A 82 -2.13 7.39 -18.80
N GLU A 83 -1.47 8.03 -19.74
CA GLU A 83 -2.12 8.72 -20.85
C GLU A 83 -2.56 7.70 -21.94
N PRO A 84 -3.53 8.04 -22.80
CA PRO A 84 -3.98 7.14 -23.85
C PRO A 84 -2.84 6.65 -24.75
N GLY A 85 -2.64 5.33 -24.80
CA GLY A 85 -1.61 4.69 -25.63
C GLY A 85 -0.26 4.47 -24.94
N GLU A 86 -0.08 4.92 -23.72
CA GLU A 86 1.16 4.71 -22.94
C GLU A 86 1.38 3.23 -22.63
N PHE A 87 0.34 2.55 -22.15
CA PHE A 87 0.40 1.12 -21.82
C PHE A 87 -0.24 0.26 -22.91
N SER A 88 0.41 -0.85 -23.25
CA SER A 88 -0.05 -1.82 -24.26
C SER A 88 -0.90 -2.94 -23.68
N GLY A 89 -0.91 -3.11 -22.34
CA GLY A 89 -1.68 -4.12 -21.64
C GLY A 89 -1.61 -3.90 -20.13
N MET A 90 -2.61 -4.42 -19.41
CA MET A 90 -2.63 -4.43 -17.94
C MET A 90 -3.24 -5.73 -17.43
N ARG A 91 -2.79 -6.15 -16.24
CA ARG A 91 -3.38 -7.28 -15.51
C ARG A 91 -3.27 -7.07 -14.01
N VAL A 92 -4.22 -7.66 -13.28
CA VAL A 92 -4.17 -7.70 -11.82
C VAL A 92 -3.82 -9.11 -11.34
N PHE A 93 -3.10 -9.20 -10.21
CA PHE A 93 -2.82 -10.45 -9.50
C PHE A 93 -3.60 -10.47 -8.21
N THR A 94 -4.34 -11.57 -7.97
CA THR A 94 -5.39 -11.64 -6.94
C THR A 94 -4.91 -12.19 -5.59
N GLU A 95 -3.70 -12.77 -5.56
CA GLU A 95 -3.14 -13.39 -4.36
C GLU A 95 -2.55 -12.36 -3.41
N SER A 96 -2.69 -12.58 -2.11
CA SER A 96 -2.03 -11.74 -1.09
C SER A 96 -0.50 -11.89 -1.10
N ASN A 97 0.00 -13.03 -1.56
CA ASN A 97 1.42 -13.27 -1.78
C ASN A 97 1.66 -13.66 -3.24
N VAL A 98 1.83 -12.65 -4.09
CA VAL A 98 2.14 -12.84 -5.52
C VAL A 98 3.57 -13.35 -5.70
N GLN A 99 4.49 -13.03 -4.78
CA GLN A 99 5.90 -13.45 -4.85
C GLN A 99 6.05 -14.97 -4.88
N ASN A 100 5.25 -15.67 -4.08
CA ASN A 100 5.30 -17.13 -3.93
C ASN A 100 3.96 -17.80 -4.31
N GLY A 101 3.12 -17.08 -5.08
CA GLY A 101 1.81 -17.54 -5.50
C GLY A 101 1.85 -18.46 -6.72
N ASN A 102 0.68 -19.00 -7.07
CA ASN A 102 0.46 -19.77 -8.29
C ASN A 102 -0.10 -18.88 -9.40
N ASN A 103 0.70 -17.95 -9.95
CA ASN A 103 0.20 -16.87 -10.79
C ASN A 103 1.01 -16.58 -12.07
N ASN A 104 2.19 -17.15 -12.22
CA ASN A 104 3.11 -16.91 -13.36
C ASN A 104 3.61 -15.46 -13.48
N TYR A 105 3.61 -14.67 -12.36
CA TYR A 105 4.10 -13.28 -12.36
C TYR A 105 5.50 -13.16 -13.01
N PRO A 106 5.76 -12.16 -13.86
CA PRO A 106 4.91 -11.00 -14.21
C PRO A 106 3.95 -11.22 -15.38
N PHE A 107 3.87 -12.41 -15.94
CA PHE A 107 2.99 -12.75 -17.04
C PHE A 107 1.63 -13.25 -16.57
N ALA A 108 0.64 -13.30 -17.48
CA ALA A 108 -0.68 -13.84 -17.18
C ALA A 108 -0.58 -15.30 -16.70
N GLY A 109 -1.40 -15.66 -15.74
CA GLY A 109 -1.41 -16.98 -15.11
C GLY A 109 -2.71 -17.28 -14.37
N PRO A 110 -2.75 -18.39 -13.59
CA PRO A 110 -3.99 -18.88 -12.97
C PRO A 110 -4.70 -17.86 -12.07
N ASN A 111 -3.96 -17.08 -11.29
CA ASN A 111 -4.50 -16.09 -10.35
C ASN A 111 -4.24 -14.66 -10.83
N SER A 112 -4.31 -14.44 -12.15
CA SER A 112 -4.32 -13.12 -12.77
C SER A 112 -5.59 -12.90 -13.58
N ILE A 113 -6.00 -11.63 -13.71
CA ILE A 113 -7.12 -11.20 -14.53
C ILE A 113 -6.64 -10.05 -15.41
N GLU A 114 -6.79 -10.19 -16.73
CA GLU A 114 -6.46 -9.16 -17.71
C GLU A 114 -7.44 -8.00 -17.63
N ALA A 115 -6.96 -6.79 -17.92
CA ALA A 115 -7.79 -5.63 -18.11
C ALA A 115 -8.52 -5.69 -19.45
N LEU A 116 -9.78 -5.30 -19.48
CA LEU A 116 -10.55 -5.03 -20.69
C LEU A 116 -10.26 -3.62 -21.21
N THR A 117 -10.31 -2.64 -20.29
CA THR A 117 -10.01 -1.23 -20.55
C THR A 117 -9.43 -0.57 -19.31
N TRP A 118 -8.77 0.57 -19.48
CA TRP A 118 -8.31 1.42 -18.38
C TRP A 118 -8.37 2.88 -18.80
N SER A 119 -8.54 3.77 -17.83
CA SER A 119 -8.63 5.20 -18.08
C SER A 119 -8.18 5.98 -16.85
N ALA A 120 -7.34 6.98 -17.06
CA ALA A 120 -7.13 8.04 -16.07
C ALA A 120 -8.31 9.03 -16.08
N HIS A 121 -8.44 9.79 -15.00
CA HIS A 121 -9.37 10.93 -14.96
C HIS A 121 -9.10 11.88 -16.15
N PRO A 122 -10.12 12.43 -16.84
CA PRO A 122 -9.92 13.27 -18.03
C PRO A 122 -9.03 14.52 -17.81
N LEU A 123 -8.92 14.99 -16.59
CA LEU A 123 -8.07 16.12 -16.21
C LEU A 123 -6.70 15.68 -15.66
N PHE A 124 -6.41 14.40 -15.61
CA PHE A 124 -5.08 13.91 -15.25
C PHE A 124 -4.05 14.27 -16.32
N THR A 125 -2.85 14.69 -15.88
CA THR A 125 -1.69 14.89 -16.75
C THR A 125 -0.42 14.48 -16.04
N GLU A 126 0.54 13.90 -16.74
CA GLU A 126 1.87 13.55 -16.21
C GLU A 126 2.60 14.77 -15.60
N ALA A 127 2.44 15.95 -16.20
CA ALA A 127 3.09 17.19 -15.75
C ALA A 127 2.62 17.67 -14.38
N GLN A 128 1.38 17.33 -14.01
CA GLN A 128 0.76 17.65 -12.72
C GLN A 128 0.12 16.39 -12.12
N PHE A 129 0.88 15.30 -12.10
CA PHE A 129 0.40 13.95 -11.75
C PHE A 129 -0.32 13.87 -10.39
N PHE A 130 -0.02 14.76 -9.46
CA PHE A 130 -0.68 14.87 -8.15
C PHE A 130 -2.07 15.54 -8.18
N LEU A 131 -2.49 16.09 -9.34
CA LEU A 131 -3.85 16.60 -9.57
C LEU A 131 -4.64 15.61 -10.40
N HIS A 132 -5.87 15.30 -9.96
CA HIS A 132 -6.75 14.32 -10.60
C HIS A 132 -6.13 12.92 -10.76
N ASP A 133 -5.23 12.56 -9.85
CA ASP A 133 -4.48 11.29 -9.88
C ASP A 133 -5.35 10.10 -9.46
N VAL A 134 -6.38 9.84 -10.26
CA VAL A 134 -7.28 8.71 -10.11
C VAL A 134 -7.47 8.02 -11.45
N GLY A 135 -7.44 6.69 -11.44
CA GLY A 135 -7.64 5.84 -12.60
C GLY A 135 -8.55 4.65 -12.29
N VAL A 136 -9.17 4.13 -13.33
CA VAL A 136 -10.03 2.96 -13.28
C VAL A 136 -9.55 1.93 -14.31
N VAL A 137 -9.47 0.68 -13.88
CA VAL A 137 -9.24 -0.48 -14.74
C VAL A 137 -10.49 -1.36 -14.69
N VAL A 138 -11.05 -1.65 -15.86
CA VAL A 138 -12.17 -2.60 -15.99
C VAL A 138 -11.59 -3.98 -16.33
N LEU A 139 -11.90 -4.97 -15.50
CA LEU A 139 -11.39 -6.33 -15.66
C LEU A 139 -12.21 -7.13 -16.68
N GLN A 140 -11.55 -8.02 -17.44
CA GLN A 140 -12.22 -8.91 -18.40
C GLN A 140 -13.12 -9.95 -17.71
N LYS A 141 -12.80 -10.32 -16.47
CA LYS A 141 -13.55 -11.32 -15.71
C LYS A 141 -13.84 -10.80 -14.29
N PRO A 142 -15.04 -11.07 -13.75
CA PRO A 142 -15.37 -10.64 -12.40
C PRO A 142 -14.59 -11.45 -11.35
N LEU A 143 -14.05 -10.74 -10.35
CA LEU A 143 -13.56 -11.34 -9.11
C LEU A 143 -14.64 -11.16 -8.04
N LYS A 144 -15.33 -12.25 -7.70
CA LYS A 144 -16.39 -12.25 -6.70
C LYS A 144 -15.80 -12.35 -5.29
N LEU A 145 -16.00 -11.32 -4.50
CA LEU A 145 -15.68 -11.28 -3.07
C LEU A 145 -16.93 -11.53 -2.23
N LYS A 146 -16.74 -11.86 -0.96
CA LYS A 146 -17.85 -11.93 0.00
C LYS A 146 -18.53 -10.57 0.12
N ALA A 147 -19.79 -10.54 0.55
CA ALA A 147 -20.51 -9.30 0.80
C ALA A 147 -19.71 -8.38 1.74
N GLY A 148 -19.62 -7.08 1.37
CA GLY A 148 -18.80 -6.10 2.09
C GLY A 148 -17.29 -6.22 1.84
N GLY A 149 -16.82 -7.10 0.95
CA GLY A 149 -15.40 -7.28 0.64
C GLY A 149 -14.82 -6.24 -0.33
N TYR A 150 -15.63 -5.44 -0.99
CA TYR A 150 -15.20 -4.38 -1.92
C TYR A 150 -14.96 -3.06 -1.18
N GLY A 151 -14.09 -2.22 -1.76
CA GLY A 151 -13.96 -0.82 -1.34
C GLY A 151 -15.24 -0.03 -1.62
N VAL A 152 -15.55 0.91 -0.76
CA VAL A 152 -16.72 1.79 -0.85
C VAL A 152 -16.24 3.21 -1.14
N LEU A 153 -16.85 3.88 -2.11
CA LEU A 153 -16.53 5.29 -2.37
C LEU A 153 -17.04 6.17 -1.22
N PRO A 154 -16.33 7.23 -0.86
CA PRO A 154 -16.79 8.22 0.10
C PRO A 154 -17.98 8.99 -0.46
N THR A 155 -18.71 9.69 0.41
CA THR A 155 -19.65 10.74 0.00
C THR A 155 -18.89 12.01 -0.36
N GLU A 156 -19.50 12.89 -1.17
CA GLU A 156 -18.89 14.17 -1.52
C GLU A 156 -18.62 15.01 -0.27
N GLY A 157 -17.40 15.53 -0.15
CA GLY A 157 -16.96 16.36 0.96
C GLY A 157 -16.75 15.62 2.30
N GLU A 158 -16.87 14.30 2.34
CA GLU A 158 -16.78 13.52 3.59
C GLU A 158 -15.50 13.78 4.37
N LEU A 159 -14.41 14.04 3.67
CA LEU A 159 -13.10 14.24 4.29
C LEU A 159 -12.85 15.68 4.76
N ASP A 160 -13.70 16.66 4.40
CA ASP A 160 -13.49 18.08 4.72
C ASP A 160 -13.55 18.36 6.23
N SER A 161 -14.25 17.52 6.98
CA SER A 161 -14.38 17.65 8.45
C SER A 161 -13.21 17.02 9.22
N LEU A 162 -12.33 16.28 8.57
CA LEU A 162 -11.22 15.60 9.24
C LEU A 162 -10.22 16.61 9.80
N GLN A 163 -9.75 16.32 11.01
CA GLN A 163 -8.75 17.12 11.68
C GLN A 163 -7.40 16.39 11.71
N PRO A 164 -6.29 17.04 11.32
CA PRO A 164 -4.93 16.51 11.43
C PRO A 164 -4.58 16.24 12.89
N ARG A 165 -4.44 14.96 13.24
CA ARG A 165 -4.05 14.48 14.58
C ARG A 165 -3.73 13.00 14.56
N SER A 166 -3.03 12.52 15.57
CA SER A 166 -2.62 11.12 15.70
C SER A 166 -3.79 10.12 15.83
N SER A 167 -4.98 10.59 16.24
CA SER A 167 -6.20 9.77 16.30
C SER A 167 -7.00 9.71 15.01
N THR A 168 -6.69 10.52 14.01
CA THR A 168 -7.31 10.43 12.67
C THR A 168 -6.51 9.43 11.84
N ILE A 169 -6.85 8.15 11.99
CA ILE A 169 -6.10 7.01 11.43
C ILE A 169 -6.68 6.60 10.08
N PHE A 170 -5.81 6.13 9.20
CA PHE A 170 -6.14 5.47 7.94
C PHE A 170 -5.56 4.05 7.93
N THR A 171 -6.11 3.17 7.10
CA THR A 171 -5.50 1.88 6.77
C THR A 171 -5.04 1.92 5.32
N SER A 172 -3.72 2.02 5.13
CA SER A 172 -3.09 1.97 3.80
C SER A 172 -2.73 0.54 3.46
N VAL A 173 -3.08 0.08 2.25
CA VAL A 173 -2.84 -1.32 1.83
C VAL A 173 -2.24 -1.34 0.42
N GLY A 174 -1.21 -2.17 0.21
CA GLY A 174 -0.58 -2.27 -1.11
C GLY A 174 0.49 -3.35 -1.23
N TYR A 175 1.20 -3.33 -2.37
CA TYR A 175 2.26 -4.28 -2.75
C TYR A 175 3.58 -3.56 -3.06
N GLY A 176 3.80 -2.39 -2.49
CA GLY A 176 4.98 -1.57 -2.71
C GLY A 176 6.24 -2.08 -2.02
N LEU A 177 7.25 -1.23 -1.98
CA LEU A 177 8.52 -1.53 -1.34
C LEU A 177 8.37 -1.57 0.18
N GLN A 178 8.97 -2.57 0.80
CA GLN A 178 8.97 -2.78 2.23
C GLN A 178 10.06 -1.99 2.93
N ARG A 179 11.14 -1.78 2.23
CA ARG A 179 12.31 -1.08 2.77
C ARG A 179 13.06 -0.39 1.65
N VAL A 180 13.34 0.87 1.86
CA VAL A 180 14.20 1.68 0.98
C VAL A 180 15.24 2.34 1.87
N ASN A 181 16.49 1.90 1.74
CA ASN A 181 17.63 2.64 2.26
C ASN A 181 18.81 2.50 1.28
N PRO A 182 19.87 3.28 1.40
CA PRO A 182 20.97 3.26 0.45
C PRO A 182 21.65 1.89 0.25
N VAL A 183 21.47 0.97 1.20
CA VAL A 183 22.15 -0.34 1.21
C VAL A 183 21.20 -1.49 0.90
N PHE A 184 19.91 -1.39 1.28
CA PHE A 184 18.96 -2.49 1.11
C PHE A 184 17.62 -1.99 0.59
N VAL A 185 17.14 -2.60 -0.51
CA VAL A 185 15.78 -2.49 -1.00
C VAL A 185 15.10 -3.84 -0.87
N THR A 186 13.99 -3.89 -0.14
CA THR A 186 13.12 -5.07 -0.09
C THR A 186 11.88 -4.78 -0.93
N ALA A 187 11.61 -5.65 -1.91
CA ALA A 187 10.60 -5.43 -2.96
C ALA A 187 9.74 -6.70 -3.21
N GLU A 188 9.42 -7.44 -2.15
CA GLU A 188 8.55 -8.61 -2.26
C GLU A 188 7.13 -8.20 -2.73
N LYS A 189 6.48 -9.04 -3.51
CA LYS A 189 5.11 -8.80 -4.01
C LYS A 189 4.12 -9.47 -3.06
N ILE A 190 4.11 -8.98 -1.81
CA ILE A 190 3.22 -9.44 -0.73
C ILE A 190 2.33 -8.26 -0.34
N ARG A 191 1.02 -8.51 -0.17
CA ARG A 191 0.10 -7.48 0.29
C ARG A 191 0.33 -7.16 1.75
N MET A 192 0.53 -5.88 2.02
CA MET A 192 0.83 -5.35 3.33
C MET A 192 -0.14 -4.25 3.71
N LEU A 193 -0.17 -3.91 5.00
CA LEU A 193 -0.89 -2.75 5.49
C LEU A 193 -0.08 -1.96 6.52
N ALA A 194 -0.41 -0.67 6.63
CA ALA A 194 0.02 0.23 7.69
C ALA A 194 -1.16 1.05 8.20
N GLN A 195 -0.99 1.64 9.38
CA GLN A 195 -2.00 2.51 9.99
C GLN A 195 -1.46 3.93 10.20
N PRO A 196 -1.20 4.68 9.11
CA PRO A 196 -0.78 6.06 9.22
C PRO A 196 -1.90 6.95 9.74
N HIS A 197 -1.52 8.09 10.33
CA HIS A 197 -2.47 9.13 10.73
C HIS A 197 -2.38 10.37 9.85
N LEU A 198 -3.44 11.17 9.86
CA LEU A 198 -3.53 12.41 9.10
C LEU A 198 -2.56 13.45 9.66
N ILE A 199 -1.65 13.93 8.82
CA ILE A 199 -0.74 15.04 9.11
C ILE A 199 -1.31 16.36 8.60
N GLN A 200 -1.87 16.33 7.38
CA GLN A 200 -2.43 17.53 6.75
C GLN A 200 -3.51 17.12 5.75
N ILE A 201 -4.56 17.94 5.69
CA ILE A 201 -5.59 17.90 4.64
C ILE A 201 -5.44 19.14 3.78
N ASN A 202 -5.51 18.97 2.46
CA ASN A 202 -5.42 20.05 1.48
C ASN A 202 -4.12 20.86 1.64
N THR A 203 -3.10 20.46 0.93
CA THR A 203 -1.79 21.14 0.99
C THR A 203 -1.76 22.37 0.10
N GLY A 204 -0.91 23.35 0.39
CA GLY A 204 -0.64 24.48 -0.50
C GLY A 204 -0.04 24.07 -1.85
N PHE A 205 0.55 22.86 -1.94
CA PHE A 205 1.13 22.31 -3.16
C PHE A 205 0.08 21.67 -4.08
N THR A 206 -0.88 20.96 -3.50
CA THR A 206 -1.88 20.18 -4.24
C THR A 206 -3.30 20.76 -4.15
N GLY A 207 -3.46 21.93 -3.52
CA GLY A 207 -4.79 22.52 -3.30
C GLY A 207 -5.73 21.62 -2.49
N GLY A 208 -6.99 21.55 -2.89
CA GLY A 208 -8.05 20.78 -2.23
C GLY A 208 -8.06 19.28 -2.53
N PHE A 209 -7.03 18.70 -3.12
CA PHE A 209 -7.08 17.36 -3.71
C PHE A 209 -6.31 16.29 -2.94
N SER A 210 -5.61 16.60 -1.86
CA SER A 210 -4.74 15.62 -1.21
C SER A 210 -4.86 15.56 0.31
N LEU A 211 -4.44 14.40 0.84
CA LEU A 211 -4.10 14.17 2.24
C LEU A 211 -2.60 13.90 2.33
N LEU A 212 -1.96 14.37 3.39
CA LEU A 212 -0.64 13.89 3.81
C LEU A 212 -0.80 12.99 5.02
N LEU A 213 -0.35 11.76 4.88
CA LEU A 213 -0.36 10.74 5.92
C LEU A 213 1.04 10.52 6.47
N SER A 214 1.15 10.15 7.75
CA SER A 214 2.44 9.82 8.37
C SER A 214 3.10 8.63 7.69
N ASN A 215 4.44 8.64 7.63
CA ASN A 215 5.24 7.52 7.15
C ASN A 215 6.53 7.43 7.98
N ASN A 216 6.51 6.64 9.03
CA ASN A 216 7.60 6.48 9.97
C ASN A 216 7.57 5.11 10.64
N ALA A 217 8.59 4.79 11.45
CA ALA A 217 8.73 3.48 12.08
C ALA A 217 7.60 3.10 13.04
N SER A 218 6.82 4.06 13.54
CA SER A 218 5.72 3.79 14.49
C SER A 218 4.38 3.57 13.81
N THR A 219 4.17 4.14 12.61
CA THR A 219 2.88 4.08 11.90
C THR A 219 2.95 3.24 10.64
N GLY A 220 4.16 3.01 10.14
CA GLY A 220 4.36 2.58 8.77
C GLY A 220 3.91 3.66 7.77
N GLY A 221 3.89 3.31 6.49
CA GLY A 221 3.39 4.18 5.42
C GLY A 221 3.70 3.65 4.03
N THR A 222 3.19 4.33 3.01
CA THR A 222 3.26 3.90 1.62
C THR A 222 4.61 4.20 0.97
N CYS A 223 5.00 3.39 -0.02
CA CYS A 223 6.24 3.51 -0.77
C CYS A 223 6.04 3.19 -2.26
N PHE A 224 7.10 3.17 -3.05
CA PHE A 224 7.04 2.86 -4.49
C PHE A 224 6.40 1.50 -4.76
N GLY A 225 5.37 1.47 -5.60
CA GLY A 225 4.55 0.30 -5.90
C GLY A 225 3.27 0.20 -5.07
N ASP A 226 3.10 1.02 -4.01
CA ASP A 226 1.82 1.22 -3.33
C ASP A 226 0.92 2.23 -4.07
N SER A 227 1.45 2.91 -5.09
CA SER A 227 0.73 3.80 -6.01
C SER A 227 -0.64 3.21 -6.39
N GLY A 228 -1.70 4.00 -6.27
CA GLY A 228 -3.07 3.58 -6.53
C GLY A 228 -3.69 2.69 -5.44
N GLY A 229 -2.91 2.16 -4.49
CA GLY A 229 -3.42 1.41 -3.36
C GLY A 229 -4.35 2.25 -2.48
N PRO A 230 -5.38 1.64 -1.89
CA PRO A 230 -6.36 2.36 -1.08
C PRO A 230 -5.77 2.84 0.24
N ASN A 231 -6.25 4.00 0.67
CA ASN A 231 -6.14 4.50 2.03
C ASN A 231 -7.56 4.55 2.60
N TYR A 232 -7.92 3.53 3.36
CA TYR A 232 -9.25 3.41 3.95
C TYR A 232 -9.39 4.34 5.16
N LEU A 233 -10.57 4.91 5.36
CA LEU A 233 -10.88 5.76 6.52
C LEU A 233 -11.03 4.91 7.79
N GLY A 234 -10.08 5.03 8.70
CA GLY A 234 -10.02 4.21 9.91
C GLY A 234 -9.87 2.73 9.56
N THR A 235 -10.78 1.91 10.08
CA THR A 235 -10.90 0.46 9.81
C THR A 235 -12.10 0.10 8.94
N SER A 236 -12.73 1.12 8.31
CA SER A 236 -13.86 0.92 7.40
C SER A 236 -13.39 0.47 6.02
N ASN A 237 -14.34 0.14 5.13
CA ASN A 237 -14.06 -0.10 3.72
C ASN A 237 -14.20 1.17 2.84
N VAL A 238 -14.37 2.35 3.46
CA VAL A 238 -14.46 3.63 2.72
C VAL A 238 -13.06 4.01 2.23
N VAL A 239 -12.88 4.07 0.93
CA VAL A 239 -11.61 4.46 0.28
C VAL A 239 -11.53 5.99 0.29
N ALA A 240 -10.90 6.56 1.31
CA ALA A 240 -10.73 8.01 1.42
C ALA A 240 -9.91 8.60 0.27
N GLY A 241 -8.94 7.82 -0.23
CA GLY A 241 -8.12 8.21 -1.36
C GLY A 241 -7.18 7.08 -1.81
N VAL A 242 -6.48 7.34 -2.91
CA VAL A 242 -5.48 6.45 -3.48
C VAL A 242 -4.08 7.01 -3.25
N THR A 243 -3.12 6.13 -2.99
CA THR A 243 -1.71 6.51 -2.86
C THR A 243 -1.21 7.14 -4.14
N SER A 244 -0.67 8.35 -4.06
CA SER A 244 -0.32 9.18 -5.21
C SER A 244 1.17 9.52 -5.27
N PHE A 245 1.74 10.11 -4.24
CA PHE A 245 3.12 10.59 -4.27
C PHE A 245 3.84 10.45 -2.94
N GLY A 246 5.17 10.43 -3.00
CA GLY A 246 6.07 10.56 -1.86
C GLY A 246 6.87 11.85 -1.93
N LEU A 247 7.21 12.44 -0.78
CA LEU A 247 8.01 13.66 -0.74
C LEU A 247 9.53 13.42 -0.85
N ASN A 248 9.96 12.15 -0.78
CA ASN A 248 11.37 11.79 -0.91
C ASN A 248 11.55 10.33 -1.36
N GLY A 249 12.74 10.03 -1.88
CA GLY A 249 13.07 8.69 -2.40
C GLY A 249 13.26 7.59 -1.34
N SER A 250 13.27 7.92 -0.04
CA SER A 250 13.38 6.95 1.06
C SER A 250 12.02 6.55 1.64
N CYS A 251 10.92 7.10 1.13
CA CYS A 251 9.56 6.90 1.60
C CYS A 251 9.35 7.24 3.10
N GLY A 252 10.17 8.14 3.64
CA GLY A 252 10.09 8.55 5.05
C GLY A 252 9.35 9.87 5.24
N GLY A 253 8.80 10.06 6.44
CA GLY A 253 8.12 11.29 6.86
C GLY A 253 6.64 11.33 6.50
N THR A 254 6.30 11.52 5.23
CA THR A 254 4.90 11.63 4.77
C THR A 254 4.68 10.93 3.44
N GLY A 255 3.48 10.33 3.29
CA GLY A 255 2.93 9.85 2.03
C GLY A 255 1.80 10.74 1.54
N GLY A 256 1.75 11.02 0.24
CA GLY A 256 0.70 11.79 -0.40
C GLY A 256 -0.41 10.88 -0.94
N VAL A 257 -1.65 11.25 -0.64
CA VAL A 257 -2.86 10.52 -1.03
C VAL A 257 -3.77 11.46 -1.80
N PHE A 258 -4.22 11.05 -2.99
CA PHE A 258 -5.21 11.79 -3.76
C PHE A 258 -6.61 11.47 -3.21
N ARG A 259 -7.40 12.51 -2.88
CA ARG A 259 -8.74 12.40 -2.28
C ARG A 259 -9.77 11.93 -3.31
N LEU A 260 -10.67 11.05 -2.88
CA LEU A 260 -11.76 10.55 -3.74
C LEU A 260 -13.12 11.24 -3.50
N ASP A 261 -13.25 12.04 -2.47
CA ASP A 261 -14.53 12.68 -2.09
C ASP A 261 -14.82 14.01 -2.83
N LYS A 262 -14.20 14.22 -4.00
CA LYS A 262 -14.50 15.36 -4.87
C LYS A 262 -15.56 14.97 -5.90
N ALA A 263 -16.47 15.92 -6.21
CA ALA A 263 -17.63 15.66 -7.07
C ALA A 263 -17.23 15.09 -8.44
N ASP A 264 -16.28 15.75 -9.14
CA ASP A 264 -15.77 15.36 -10.45
C ASP A 264 -15.11 13.98 -10.42
N VAL A 265 -14.35 13.67 -9.36
CA VAL A 265 -13.71 12.37 -9.13
C VAL A 265 -14.75 11.27 -8.92
N LEU A 266 -15.75 11.54 -8.08
CA LEU A 266 -16.86 10.59 -7.83
C LEU A 266 -17.66 10.33 -9.09
N ASP A 267 -17.96 11.36 -9.88
CA ASP A 267 -18.69 11.24 -11.15
C ASP A 267 -17.89 10.40 -12.16
N PHE A 268 -16.60 10.65 -12.29
CA PHE A 268 -15.71 9.84 -13.13
C PHE A 268 -15.73 8.37 -12.72
N VAL A 269 -15.46 8.06 -11.46
CA VAL A 269 -15.39 6.67 -10.98
C VAL A 269 -16.73 5.97 -11.08
N LYS A 270 -17.83 6.64 -10.70
CA LYS A 270 -19.20 6.08 -10.77
C LYS A 270 -19.66 5.79 -12.20
N SER A 271 -19.10 6.46 -13.21
CA SER A 271 -19.43 6.21 -14.61
C SER A 271 -19.12 4.78 -15.05
N PHE A 272 -18.16 4.08 -14.38
CA PHE A 272 -17.79 2.70 -14.64
C PHE A 272 -18.60 1.66 -13.85
N LEU A 273 -19.42 2.08 -12.90
CA LEU A 273 -20.23 1.19 -12.05
C LEU A 273 -21.65 0.90 -12.62
N ARG A 274 -21.93 1.33 -13.84
CA ARG A 274 -23.23 1.17 -14.51
C ARG A 274 -23.35 -0.16 -15.21
#